data_5ad8afebfaf36d2992e0ae2e9ae97a40
#
_entry.id   5ad8afebfaf36d2992e0ae2e9ae97a40
#
_cell.length_a   1.000
_cell.length_b   1.000
_cell.length_c   1.000
_cell.angle_alpha   90.00
_cell.angle_beta   90.00
_cell.angle_gamma   90.00
#
_symmetry.space_group_name_H-M   'P 1'
#
loop_
_entity.id
_entity.type
_entity.pdbx_description
1 polymer ?
#
loop_
_entity_poly.entity_id
_entity_poly.type
_entity_poly.pdbx_seq_one_letter_code
_entity_poly.pdbx_strand_id
1 'polypeptide(L)'
;MDTILLVYCTAPDPDTARELARTLVEERLAACVNVLPGLRSLYRWQGRVHEDAETLLLMKTTAARYPALQERLRALHPYELPEIVAVSVSAGLPAYLDWVAAQTLDEPEDPA
;
A
#
# COMPACT_ATOMS: atom_id res chain seq x y z
N MET A 1 14.20 14.74 -7.31
CA MET A 1 14.22 13.42 -6.68
C MET A 1 12.85 13.14 -6.12
N ASP A 2 12.30 11.96 -6.40
CA ASP A 2 10.93 11.64 -5.95
C ASP A 2 10.89 11.42 -4.45
N THR A 3 9.85 11.96 -3.82
CA THR A 3 9.57 11.62 -2.43
C THR A 3 8.99 10.21 -2.38
N ILE A 4 9.61 9.36 -1.57
CA ILE A 4 9.11 7.99 -1.38
C ILE A 4 8.15 7.98 -0.19
N LEU A 5 7.06 7.29 -0.35
CA LEU A 5 6.05 7.13 0.69
C LEU A 5 5.95 5.68 1.12
N LEU A 6 5.69 5.50 2.41
CA LEU A 6 5.30 4.22 2.98
C LEU A 6 3.81 4.31 3.26
N VAL A 7 3.04 3.42 2.65
CA VAL A 7 1.58 3.45 2.73
C VAL A 7 1.08 2.27 3.55
N TYR A 8 0.21 2.53 4.49
CA TYR A 8 -0.38 1.53 5.38
C TYR A 8 -1.82 1.27 4.98
N CYS A 9 -2.19 0.00 4.95
CA CYS A 9 -3.57 -0.42 4.72
C CYS A 9 -3.79 -1.73 5.46
N THR A 10 -4.99 -1.94 5.99
CA THR A 10 -5.35 -3.23 6.59
C THR A 10 -6.43 -3.90 5.75
N ALA A 11 -6.40 -5.23 5.71
CA ALA A 11 -7.35 -6.05 4.97
C ALA A 11 -7.91 -7.11 5.91
N PRO A 12 -9.10 -7.68 5.59
CA PRO A 12 -9.75 -8.62 6.52
C PRO A 12 -9.02 -9.95 6.69
N ASP A 13 -8.25 -10.37 5.68
CA ASP A 13 -7.57 -11.67 5.73
C ASP A 13 -6.34 -11.66 4.81
N PRO A 14 -5.44 -12.65 4.95
CA PRO A 14 -4.22 -12.71 4.14
C PRO A 14 -4.47 -12.88 2.64
N ASP A 15 -5.50 -13.62 2.25
CA ASP A 15 -5.77 -13.84 0.82
C ASP A 15 -6.21 -12.54 0.14
N THR A 16 -7.12 -11.80 0.76
CA THR A 16 -7.54 -10.50 0.25
C THR A 16 -6.34 -9.55 0.16
N ALA A 17 -5.51 -9.52 1.21
CA ALA A 17 -4.31 -8.67 1.23
C ALA A 17 -3.37 -9.02 0.07
N ARG A 18 -3.14 -10.30 -0.18
CA ARG A 18 -2.25 -10.74 -1.26
C ARG A 18 -2.80 -10.34 -2.64
N GLU A 19 -4.10 -10.44 -2.84
CA GLU A 19 -4.71 -10.03 -4.10
C GLU A 19 -4.56 -8.52 -4.33
N LEU A 20 -4.83 -7.72 -3.29
CA LEU A 20 -4.63 -6.27 -3.37
C LEU A 20 -3.16 -5.96 -3.68
N ALA A 21 -2.24 -6.58 -2.95
CA ALA A 21 -0.81 -6.35 -3.13
C ALA A 21 -0.36 -6.68 -4.54
N ARG A 22 -0.77 -7.83 -5.07
CA ARG A 22 -0.38 -8.26 -6.41
C ARG A 22 -0.87 -7.27 -7.48
N THR A 23 -2.12 -6.85 -7.38
CA THR A 23 -2.70 -5.91 -8.33
C THR A 23 -1.93 -4.59 -8.33
N LEU A 24 -1.63 -4.05 -7.15
CA LEU A 24 -0.94 -2.77 -7.05
C LEU A 24 0.48 -2.85 -7.62
N VAL A 25 1.18 -3.95 -7.39
CA VAL A 25 2.52 -4.14 -7.94
C VAL A 25 2.47 -4.35 -9.45
N GLU A 26 1.55 -5.17 -9.93
CA GLU A 26 1.40 -5.42 -11.37
C GLU A 26 1.07 -4.14 -12.14
N GLU A 27 0.27 -3.27 -11.55
CA GLU A 27 -0.11 -2.01 -12.19
C GLU A 27 0.89 -0.88 -11.93
N ARG A 28 2.03 -1.16 -11.34
CA ARG A 28 3.11 -0.21 -11.06
C ARG A 28 2.68 0.94 -10.16
N LEU A 29 1.68 0.71 -9.33
CA LEU A 29 1.23 1.68 -8.34
C LEU A 29 2.05 1.58 -7.05
N ALA A 30 2.61 0.42 -6.79
CA ALA A 30 3.56 0.19 -5.69
C ALA A 30 4.73 -0.62 -6.21
N ALA A 31 5.92 -0.30 -5.75
CA ALA A 31 7.13 -1.05 -6.11
C ALA A 31 7.20 -2.38 -5.34
N CYS A 32 6.70 -2.35 -4.12
CA CYS A 32 6.78 -3.47 -3.20
C CYS A 32 5.64 -3.36 -2.20
N VAL A 33 5.04 -4.49 -1.86
CA VAL A 33 4.05 -4.56 -0.79
C VAL A 33 4.42 -5.71 0.13
N ASN A 34 4.64 -5.40 1.40
CA ASN A 34 4.81 -6.43 2.42
C ASN A 34 3.45 -6.76 3.00
N VAL A 35 3.18 -8.04 3.16
CA VAL A 35 1.91 -8.53 3.69
C VAL A 35 2.20 -9.20 5.02
N LEU A 36 1.64 -8.66 6.11
CA LEU A 36 1.90 -9.12 7.47
C LEU A 36 0.60 -9.57 8.11
N PRO A 37 0.38 -10.88 8.23
CA PRO A 37 -0.82 -11.39 8.91
C PRO A 37 -0.64 -11.34 10.42
N GLY A 38 -1.74 -11.54 11.13
CA GLY A 38 -1.68 -11.78 12.57
C GLY A 38 -1.85 -10.58 13.47
N LEU A 39 -2.19 -9.43 12.91
CA LEU A 39 -2.46 -8.29 13.77
C LEU A 39 -3.92 -8.28 14.22
N ARG A 40 -4.18 -7.61 15.31
CA ARG A 40 -5.54 -7.38 15.79
C ARG A 40 -5.75 -5.89 15.88
N SER A 41 -6.85 -5.41 15.29
CA SER A 41 -7.19 -4.00 15.29
C SER A 41 -8.33 -3.76 16.24
N LEU A 42 -8.16 -2.77 17.12
CA LEU A 42 -9.23 -2.30 17.99
C LEU A 42 -9.58 -0.89 17.53
N TYR A 43 -10.85 -0.65 17.27
CA TYR A 43 -11.26 0.62 16.66
C TYR A 43 -12.70 0.92 17.01
N ARG A 44 -13.06 2.19 16.90
CA ARG A 44 -14.44 2.65 17.14
C ARG A 44 -15.15 2.80 15.80
N TRP A 45 -16.28 2.15 15.70
CA TRP A 45 -17.11 2.22 14.50
C TRP A 45 -18.59 2.24 14.91
N GLN A 46 -19.33 3.21 14.43
CA GLN A 46 -20.76 3.36 14.72
C GLN A 46 -21.06 3.33 16.22
N GLY A 47 -20.25 4.06 16.99
CA GLY A 47 -20.45 4.23 18.43
C GLY A 47 -20.02 3.06 19.30
N ARG A 48 -19.37 2.05 18.74
CA ARG A 48 -18.96 0.84 19.47
C ARG A 48 -17.49 0.54 19.22
N VAL A 49 -16.87 -0.11 20.19
CA VAL A 49 -15.50 -0.60 20.05
C VAL A 49 -15.54 -2.01 19.46
N HIS A 50 -14.78 -2.23 18.42
CA HIS A 50 -14.64 -3.51 17.74
C HIS A 50 -13.23 -4.02 17.87
N GLU A 51 -13.06 -5.33 17.79
CA GLU A 51 -11.74 -5.96 17.75
C GLU A 51 -11.78 -7.05 16.69
N ASP A 52 -10.92 -6.93 15.68
CA ASP A 52 -10.88 -7.87 14.56
C ASP A 52 -9.45 -8.28 14.24
N ALA A 53 -9.30 -9.51 13.78
CA ALA A 53 -8.04 -9.95 13.20
C ALA A 53 -7.93 -9.31 11.81
N GLU A 54 -6.77 -8.76 11.50
CA GLU A 54 -6.51 -8.15 10.19
C GLU A 54 -5.13 -8.48 9.70
N THR A 55 -4.90 -8.20 8.42
CA THR A 55 -3.60 -8.35 7.77
C THR A 55 -3.14 -6.97 7.34
N LEU A 56 -1.90 -6.62 7.66
CA LEU A 56 -1.33 -5.32 7.33
C LEU A 56 -0.63 -5.38 5.99
N LEU A 57 -0.87 -4.36 5.16
CA LEU A 57 -0.11 -4.13 3.94
C LEU A 57 0.77 -2.91 4.14
N LEU A 58 2.07 -3.06 3.87
CA LEU A 58 3.03 -1.97 3.83
C LEU A 58 3.48 -1.79 2.39
N MET A 59 3.11 -0.66 1.79
CA MET A 59 3.36 -0.41 0.37
C MET A 59 4.41 0.67 0.21
N LYS A 60 5.30 0.53 -0.77
CA LYS A 60 6.31 1.54 -1.08
C LYS A 60 6.02 2.09 -2.46
N THR A 61 5.88 3.42 -2.53
CA THR A 61 5.57 4.11 -3.78
C THR A 61 6.15 5.53 -3.74
N THR A 62 5.92 6.29 -4.79
CA THR A 62 6.31 7.69 -4.83
C THR A 62 5.12 8.59 -4.52
N ALA A 63 5.41 9.83 -4.08
CA ALA A 63 4.35 10.82 -3.88
C ALA A 63 3.59 11.08 -5.18
N ALA A 64 4.28 11.03 -6.33
CA ALA A 64 3.64 11.24 -7.63
C ALA A 64 2.61 10.15 -7.96
N ARG A 65 2.89 8.90 -7.57
CA ARG A 65 1.99 7.78 -7.88
C ARG A 65 0.92 7.57 -6.81
N TYR A 66 1.09 8.15 -5.65
CA TYR A 66 0.20 7.90 -4.52
C TYR A 66 -1.28 8.16 -4.82
N PRO A 67 -1.66 9.29 -5.47
CA PRO A 67 -3.09 9.50 -5.75
C PRO A 67 -3.71 8.37 -6.56
N ALA A 68 -3.01 7.84 -7.56
CA ALA A 68 -3.51 6.73 -8.35
C ALA A 68 -3.57 5.43 -7.53
N LEU A 69 -2.58 5.20 -6.66
CA LEU A 69 -2.58 4.05 -5.76
C LEU A 69 -3.78 4.10 -4.82
N GLN A 70 -4.01 5.26 -4.20
CA GLN A 70 -5.11 5.43 -3.25
C GLN A 70 -6.46 5.15 -3.92
N GLU A 71 -6.67 5.71 -5.11
CA GLU A 71 -7.94 5.53 -5.81
C GLU A 71 -8.16 4.06 -6.21
N ARG A 72 -7.10 3.41 -6.71
CA ARG A 72 -7.20 2.00 -7.10
C ARG A 72 -7.45 1.09 -5.91
N LEU A 73 -6.69 1.31 -4.83
CA LEU A 73 -6.82 0.53 -3.61
C LEU A 73 -8.22 0.69 -3.01
N ARG A 74 -8.71 1.92 -2.97
CA ARG A 74 -10.05 2.21 -2.47
C ARG A 74 -11.13 1.48 -3.29
N ALA A 75 -10.98 1.45 -4.61
CA ALA A 75 -11.95 0.79 -5.49
C ALA A 75 -11.97 -0.72 -5.32
N LEU A 76 -10.82 -1.33 -5.02
CA LEU A 76 -10.68 -2.78 -4.88
C LEU A 76 -10.97 -3.28 -3.47
N HIS A 77 -10.86 -2.41 -2.48
CA HIS A 77 -10.95 -2.82 -1.08
C HIS A 77 -12.37 -3.21 -0.69
N PRO A 78 -12.55 -4.29 0.07
CA PRO A 78 -13.90 -4.73 0.47
C PRO A 78 -14.56 -3.86 1.54
N TYR A 79 -13.80 -3.04 2.25
CA TYR A 79 -14.37 -2.20 3.31
C TYR A 79 -15.04 -0.96 2.72
N GLU A 80 -16.09 -0.50 3.39
CA GLU A 80 -16.73 0.76 3.08
C GLU A 80 -15.76 1.93 3.31
N LEU A 81 -15.00 1.86 4.41
CA LEU A 81 -14.01 2.89 4.77
C LEU A 81 -12.67 2.22 5.07
N PRO A 82 -11.85 1.99 4.05
CA PRO A 82 -10.56 1.35 4.29
C PRO A 82 -9.55 2.30 4.92
N GLU A 83 -8.67 1.76 5.76
CA GLU A 83 -7.54 2.52 6.27
C GLU A 83 -6.50 2.63 5.15
N ILE A 84 -6.25 3.84 4.68
CA ILE A 84 -5.22 4.11 3.69
C ILE A 84 -4.52 5.39 4.14
N VAL A 85 -3.33 5.24 4.73
CA VAL A 85 -2.56 6.38 5.21
C VAL A 85 -1.13 6.26 4.72
N ALA A 86 -0.48 7.39 4.47
CA ALA A 86 0.88 7.42 3.96
C ALA A 86 1.74 8.32 4.81
N VAL A 87 3.00 7.91 4.98
CA VAL A 87 4.01 8.73 5.64
C VAL A 87 5.19 8.89 4.70
N SER A 88 5.86 10.04 4.78
CA SER A 88 7.05 10.28 3.99
C SER A 88 8.24 9.52 4.56
N VAL A 89 9.02 8.90 3.70
CA VAL A 89 10.26 8.24 4.08
C VAL A 89 11.34 9.32 4.13
N SER A 90 11.83 9.62 5.33
CA SER A 90 12.80 10.71 5.52
C SER A 90 14.22 10.31 5.16
N ALA A 91 14.55 9.02 5.20
CA ALA A 91 15.88 8.52 4.86
C ALA A 91 15.79 7.04 4.50
N GLY A 92 16.68 6.61 3.62
CA GLY A 92 16.74 5.21 3.22
C GLY A 92 17.99 4.97 2.39
N LEU A 93 18.26 3.71 2.09
CA LEU A 93 19.38 3.36 1.20
C LEU A 93 19.10 3.94 -0.18
N PRO A 94 19.96 4.83 -0.70
CA PRO A 94 19.68 5.52 -1.96
C PRO A 94 19.35 4.59 -3.13
N ALA A 95 20.08 3.50 -3.28
CA ALA A 95 19.82 2.56 -4.37
C ALA A 95 18.43 1.92 -4.26
N TYR A 96 17.96 1.65 -3.04
CA TYR A 96 16.63 1.09 -2.84
C TYR A 96 15.54 2.13 -3.17
N LEU A 97 15.73 3.36 -2.71
CA LEU A 97 14.76 4.43 -2.99
C LEU A 97 14.68 4.69 -4.49
N ASP A 98 15.81 4.67 -5.20
CA ASP A 98 15.83 4.81 -6.64
C ASP A 98 15.07 3.65 -7.32
N TRP A 99 15.24 2.44 -6.79
CA TRP A 99 14.52 1.27 -7.30
C TRP A 99 13.01 1.44 -7.15
N VAL A 100 12.56 1.94 -6.00
CA VAL A 100 11.12 2.19 -5.78
C VAL A 100 10.60 3.16 -6.83
N ALA A 101 11.32 4.26 -7.09
CA ALA A 101 10.92 5.24 -8.08
C ALA A 101 10.85 4.62 -9.48
N ALA A 102 11.86 3.81 -9.84
CA ALA A 102 11.91 3.19 -11.16
C ALA A 102 10.76 2.20 -11.38
N GLN A 103 10.38 1.44 -10.35
CA GLN A 103 9.34 0.42 -10.51
C GLN A 103 7.93 1.00 -10.50
N THR A 104 7.77 2.26 -10.13
CA THR A 104 6.46 2.92 -10.08
C THR A 104 6.28 3.98 -11.16
N LEU A 105 7.10 3.93 -12.21
CA LEU A 105 6.90 4.82 -13.36
C LEU A 105 5.57 4.50 -14.03
N ASP A 106 4.90 5.56 -14.49
CA ASP A 106 3.60 5.43 -15.13
C ASP A 106 3.69 4.61 -16.41
N GLU A 107 4.80 4.78 -17.15
CA GLU A 107 5.04 4.00 -18.34
C GLU A 107 6.09 2.93 -18.06
N PRO A 108 5.96 1.75 -18.70
CA PRO A 108 6.94 0.71 -18.48
C PRO A 108 8.33 1.16 -18.92
N GLU A 109 9.34 0.68 -18.20
CA GLU A 109 10.72 0.85 -18.62
C GLU A 109 10.93 0.17 -19.97
N ASP A 110 12.08 0.47 -20.59
CA ASP A 110 12.41 -0.17 -21.87
C ASP A 110 12.24 -1.67 -21.75
N PRO A 111 11.58 -2.29 -22.73
CA PRO A 111 11.45 -3.74 -22.74
C PRO A 111 12.83 -4.35 -22.78
N ALA A 112 13.12 -5.11 -21.77
CA ALA A 112 14.39 -5.80 -21.70
C ALA A 112 14.29 -7.12 -22.41
#